data_0b7628e9254200798e9a7748036d325e
#
_entry.id   0b7628e9254200798e9a7748036d325e
#
_cell.length_a   1.000
_cell.length_b   1.000
_cell.length_c   1.000
_cell.angle_alpha   90.00
_cell.angle_beta   90.00
_cell.angle_gamma   90.00
#
_symmetry.space_group_name_H-M   'P 1'
#
loop_
_entity.id
_entity.type
_entity.pdbx_description
1 polymer ?
#
loop_
_entity_poly.entity_id
_entity_poly.type
_entity_poly.pdbx_seq_one_letter_code
_entity_poly.pdbx_strand_id
1 'polypeptide(L)'
;MEEPPVPPPSQPDLNSPWCGSCELHTDFKVVWGNVTRLDSDTGTYSETVEVRRCLECNEEMFKIKDYKALIMAVNITLFLIWSGLFYSSFYLFQEPRFVLLAFPIYTVPIALAWFFPTKARKRYGHWKKWAKTQVFWELPK
;
A
#
# COMPACT_ATOMS: atom_id res chain seq x y z
N MET A 1 -29.17 -21.72 27.33
CA MET A 1 -28.23 -21.75 26.22
C MET A 1 -27.25 -20.62 26.47
N GLU A 2 -26.05 -20.95 26.92
CA GLU A 2 -24.99 -19.94 27.12
C GLU A 2 -24.50 -19.53 25.73
N GLU A 3 -24.52 -18.22 25.48
CA GLU A 3 -23.98 -17.62 24.26
C GLU A 3 -22.48 -17.90 24.23
N PRO A 4 -21.92 -18.41 23.10
CA PRO A 4 -20.50 -18.74 23.06
C PRO A 4 -19.70 -17.47 23.34
N PRO A 5 -18.59 -17.54 24.12
CA PRO A 5 -17.78 -16.40 24.48
C PRO A 5 -17.30 -15.69 23.22
N VAL A 6 -17.58 -14.37 23.16
CA VAL A 6 -17.11 -13.51 22.05
C VAL A 6 -15.58 -13.62 21.99
N PRO A 7 -15.00 -14.04 20.86
CA PRO A 7 -13.55 -14.14 20.74
C PRO A 7 -12.91 -12.78 21.02
N PRO A 8 -11.76 -12.73 21.73
CA PRO A 8 -11.09 -11.49 22.01
C PRO A 8 -10.78 -10.75 20.69
N PRO A 9 -10.90 -9.41 20.67
CA PRO A 9 -10.61 -8.63 19.49
C PRO A 9 -9.19 -8.93 19.00
N SER A 10 -9.05 -9.22 17.72
CA SER A 10 -7.75 -9.54 17.12
C SER A 10 -6.83 -8.33 17.22
N GLN A 11 -5.67 -8.49 17.87
CA GLN A 11 -4.68 -7.42 17.95
C GLN A 11 -4.14 -7.05 16.56
N PRO A 12 -3.94 -5.74 16.29
CA PRO A 12 -3.38 -5.30 15.01
C PRO A 12 -1.95 -5.84 14.83
N ASP A 13 -1.75 -6.75 13.89
CA ASP A 13 -0.45 -7.32 13.54
C ASP A 13 -0.09 -7.00 12.09
N LEU A 14 1.11 -6.45 11.88
CA LEU A 14 1.64 -6.12 10.56
C LEU A 14 2.04 -7.36 9.73
N ASN A 15 2.34 -8.47 10.38
CA ASN A 15 2.83 -9.69 9.74
C ASN A 15 1.70 -10.65 9.36
N SER A 16 0.60 -10.60 10.11
CA SER A 16 -0.56 -11.45 9.89
C SER A 16 -1.41 -10.93 8.72
N PRO A 17 -1.95 -11.82 7.88
CA PRO A 17 -2.88 -11.41 6.83
C PRO A 17 -4.13 -10.75 7.41
N TRP A 18 -4.61 -9.71 6.78
CA TRP A 18 -5.80 -8.96 7.18
C TRP A 18 -6.85 -8.97 6.07
N CYS A 19 -8.09 -9.22 6.44
CA CYS A 19 -9.23 -9.17 5.53
C CYS A 19 -9.88 -7.78 5.56
N GLY A 20 -9.96 -7.13 4.39
CA GLY A 20 -10.54 -5.79 4.29
C GLY A 20 -12.05 -5.75 4.45
N SER A 21 -12.74 -6.84 4.13
CA SER A 21 -14.21 -6.93 4.21
C SER A 21 -14.69 -7.33 5.59
N CYS A 22 -13.97 -8.26 6.26
CA CYS A 22 -14.28 -8.65 7.63
C CYS A 22 -13.70 -7.69 8.68
N GLU A 23 -12.74 -6.83 8.28
CA GLU A 23 -11.99 -5.93 9.16
C GLU A 23 -11.30 -6.67 10.33
N LEU A 24 -10.81 -7.89 10.08
CA LEU A 24 -10.22 -8.76 11.08
C LEU A 24 -9.01 -9.51 10.53
N HIS A 25 -8.14 -9.96 11.44
CA HIS A 25 -7.17 -11.01 11.16
C HIS A 25 -7.86 -12.36 11.35
N THR A 26 -8.32 -12.95 10.26
CA THR A 26 -9.02 -14.24 10.26
C THR A 26 -8.14 -15.33 9.65
N ASP A 27 -8.57 -16.58 9.82
CA ASP A 27 -7.96 -17.71 9.14
C ASP A 27 -8.14 -17.59 7.63
N PHE A 28 -7.18 -18.15 6.88
CA PHE A 28 -7.15 -18.06 5.44
C PHE A 28 -6.82 -19.41 4.80
N LYS A 29 -7.31 -19.59 3.58
CA LYS A 29 -6.89 -20.66 2.68
C LYS A 29 -5.97 -20.11 1.61
N VAL A 30 -4.97 -20.90 1.23
CA VAL A 30 -4.10 -20.59 0.08
C VAL A 30 -4.73 -21.18 -1.17
N VAL A 31 -4.93 -20.35 -2.17
CA VAL A 31 -5.46 -20.74 -3.48
C VAL A 31 -4.49 -20.30 -4.55
N TRP A 32 -4.22 -21.14 -5.52
CA TRP A 32 -3.41 -20.79 -6.68
C TRP A 32 -4.26 -20.02 -7.67
N GLY A 33 -3.84 -18.81 -7.97
CA GLY A 33 -4.48 -17.92 -8.95
C GLY A 33 -3.55 -17.57 -10.10
N ASN A 34 -4.09 -17.46 -11.29
CA ASN A 34 -3.33 -16.99 -12.45
C ASN A 34 -3.41 -15.46 -12.54
N VAL A 35 -2.25 -14.82 -12.56
CA VAL A 35 -2.13 -13.36 -12.74
C VAL A 35 -1.46 -13.12 -14.09
N THR A 36 -2.12 -12.35 -14.93
CA THR A 36 -1.54 -11.92 -16.20
C THR A 36 -0.66 -10.71 -15.95
N ARG A 37 0.62 -10.80 -16.31
CA ARG A 37 1.58 -9.69 -16.26
C ARG A 37 1.96 -9.26 -17.66
N LEU A 38 2.21 -7.97 -17.82
CA LEU A 38 2.75 -7.38 -19.03
C LEU A 38 4.28 -7.38 -18.92
N ASP A 39 4.92 -8.00 -19.90
CA ASP A 39 6.35 -7.93 -20.10
C ASP A 39 6.64 -7.08 -21.34
N SER A 40 7.66 -6.20 -21.24
CA SER A 40 8.04 -5.30 -22.34
C SER A 40 8.54 -6.04 -23.58
N ASP A 41 9.15 -7.23 -23.40
CA ASP A 41 9.85 -7.93 -24.48
C ASP A 41 9.03 -9.08 -25.07
N THR A 42 8.21 -9.73 -24.26
CA THR A 42 7.47 -10.96 -24.64
C THR A 42 5.96 -10.77 -24.70
N GLY A 43 5.46 -9.58 -24.34
CA GLY A 43 4.03 -9.29 -24.27
C GLY A 43 3.41 -9.72 -22.94
N THR A 44 2.21 -10.30 -22.99
CA THR A 44 1.52 -10.77 -21.77
C THR A 44 1.84 -12.21 -21.47
N TYR A 45 2.27 -12.50 -20.23
CA TYR A 45 2.41 -13.87 -19.75
C TYR A 45 1.55 -14.10 -18.49
N SER A 46 1.15 -15.34 -18.30
CA SER A 46 0.36 -15.77 -17.13
C SER A 46 1.27 -16.45 -16.12
N GLU A 47 1.27 -15.91 -14.90
CA GLU A 47 2.02 -16.46 -13.78
C GLU A 47 1.05 -17.00 -12.72
N THR A 48 1.30 -18.20 -12.22
CA THR A 48 0.53 -18.75 -11.11
C THR A 48 1.10 -18.27 -9.79
N VAL A 49 0.28 -17.56 -9.03
CA VAL A 49 0.68 -16.97 -7.73
C VAL A 49 -0.18 -17.50 -6.59
N GLU A 50 0.40 -17.58 -5.42
CA GLU A 50 -0.34 -17.88 -4.19
C GLU A 50 -1.20 -16.69 -3.78
N VAL A 51 -2.50 -16.89 -3.70
CA VAL A 51 -3.47 -15.91 -3.21
C VAL A 51 -4.07 -16.42 -1.90
N ARG A 52 -3.97 -15.61 -0.86
CA ARG A 52 -4.61 -15.89 0.44
C ARG A 52 -6.02 -15.38 0.41
N ARG A 53 -6.97 -16.27 0.68
CA ARG A 53 -8.39 -15.93 0.74
C ARG A 53 -8.94 -16.15 2.14
N CYS A 54 -9.71 -15.22 2.63
CA CYS A 54 -10.43 -15.29 3.89
C CYS A 54 -11.36 -16.51 3.88
N LEU A 55 -11.41 -17.28 4.98
CA LEU A 55 -12.32 -18.43 5.08
C LEU A 55 -13.78 -17.99 5.21
N GLU A 56 -14.04 -16.82 5.79
CA GLU A 56 -15.41 -16.35 6.03
C GLU A 56 -16.03 -15.71 4.79
N CYS A 57 -15.37 -14.73 4.18
CA CYS A 57 -15.92 -13.96 3.06
C CYS A 57 -15.30 -14.29 1.70
N ASN A 58 -14.29 -15.17 1.66
CA ASN A 58 -13.56 -15.58 0.45
C ASN A 58 -12.84 -14.44 -0.29
N GLU A 59 -12.72 -13.26 0.32
CA GLU A 59 -11.97 -12.11 -0.21
C GLU A 59 -10.47 -12.32 -0.12
N GLU A 60 -9.73 -11.61 -0.98
CA GLU A 60 -8.28 -11.63 -0.98
C GLU A 60 -7.72 -10.93 0.25
N MET A 61 -6.98 -11.67 1.06
CA MET A 61 -6.26 -11.13 2.23
C MET A 61 -4.87 -10.67 1.85
N PHE A 62 -4.36 -9.68 2.57
CA PHE A 62 -3.05 -9.11 2.30
C PHE A 62 -2.25 -8.87 3.58
N LYS A 63 -0.93 -9.01 3.49
CA LYS A 63 -0.02 -8.65 4.57
C LYS A 63 0.24 -7.16 4.55
N ILE A 64 -0.02 -6.50 5.66
CA ILE A 64 0.16 -5.05 5.80
C ILE A 64 1.62 -4.64 5.64
N LYS A 65 2.54 -5.47 6.13
CA LYS A 65 3.99 -5.24 6.00
C LYS A 65 4.42 -5.03 4.55
N ASP A 66 3.91 -5.85 3.63
CA ASP A 66 4.29 -5.79 2.22
C ASP A 66 3.79 -4.48 1.58
N TYR A 67 2.57 -4.06 1.90
CA TYR A 67 2.02 -2.78 1.43
C TYR A 67 2.74 -1.57 2.02
N LYS A 68 3.11 -1.62 3.31
CA LYS A 68 3.90 -0.57 3.95
C LYS A 68 5.28 -0.43 3.29
N ALA A 69 5.96 -1.55 3.05
CA ALA A 69 7.26 -1.57 2.36
C ALA A 69 7.16 -1.01 0.94
N LEU A 70 6.13 -1.43 0.18
CA LEU A 70 5.89 -0.92 -1.18
C LEU A 70 5.63 0.59 -1.19
N ILE A 71 4.77 1.09 -0.30
CA ILE A 71 4.47 2.53 -0.20
C ILE A 71 5.75 3.32 0.14
N MET A 72 6.56 2.80 1.05
CA MET A 72 7.81 3.43 1.46
C MET A 72 8.82 3.44 0.30
N ALA A 73 8.98 2.34 -0.42
CA ALA A 73 9.83 2.26 -1.60
C ALA A 73 9.43 3.26 -2.68
N VAL A 74 8.13 3.32 -3.02
CA VAL A 74 7.60 4.27 -4.01
C VAL A 74 7.85 5.72 -3.57
N ASN A 75 7.64 6.04 -2.30
CA ASN A 75 7.88 7.39 -1.80
C ASN A 75 9.35 7.79 -1.87
N ILE A 76 10.27 6.88 -1.53
CA ILE A 76 11.72 7.11 -1.64
C ILE A 76 12.11 7.33 -3.11
N THR A 77 11.61 6.49 -4.02
CA THR A 77 11.91 6.61 -5.45
C THR A 77 11.42 7.95 -6.02
N LEU A 78 10.19 8.36 -5.69
CA LEU A 78 9.65 9.66 -6.12
C LEU A 78 10.48 10.83 -5.57
N PHE A 79 10.93 10.73 -4.32
CA PHE A 79 11.80 11.75 -3.71
C PHE A 79 13.16 11.83 -4.40
N LEU A 80 13.78 10.69 -4.72
CA LEU A 80 15.06 10.65 -5.44
C LEU A 80 14.93 11.24 -6.86
N ILE A 81 13.86 10.90 -7.58
CA ILE A 81 13.57 11.47 -8.91
C ILE A 81 13.40 12.99 -8.81
N TRP A 82 12.61 13.45 -7.86
CA TRP A 82 12.39 14.88 -7.64
C TRP A 82 13.68 15.62 -7.33
N SER A 83 14.49 15.08 -6.40
CA SER A 83 15.79 15.64 -6.02
C SER A 83 16.76 15.69 -7.19
N GLY A 84 16.80 14.62 -8.01
CA GLY A 84 17.65 14.56 -9.20
C GLY A 84 17.24 15.58 -10.25
N LEU A 85 15.95 15.73 -10.53
CA LEU A 85 15.43 16.74 -11.45
C LEU A 85 15.71 18.17 -10.95
N PHE A 86 15.53 18.40 -9.64
CA PHE A 86 15.83 19.69 -9.04
C PHE A 86 17.32 20.06 -9.19
N TYR A 87 18.21 19.12 -8.84
CA TYR A 87 19.65 19.31 -8.97
C TYR A 87 20.06 19.54 -10.45
N SER A 88 19.54 18.73 -11.36
CA SER A 88 19.80 18.87 -12.81
C SER A 88 19.34 20.23 -13.34
N SER A 89 18.21 20.74 -12.87
CA SER A 89 17.70 22.06 -13.28
C SER A 89 18.64 23.18 -12.83
N PHE A 90 19.21 23.08 -11.65
CA PHE A 90 20.21 24.04 -11.15
C PHE A 90 21.49 24.03 -11.98
N TYR A 91 21.90 22.85 -12.43
CA TYR A 91 23.12 22.68 -13.21
C TYR A 91 22.97 23.12 -14.68
N LEU A 92 21.81 22.85 -15.26
CA LEU A 92 21.54 23.14 -16.69
C LEU A 92 21.16 24.60 -16.91
N PHE A 93 20.41 25.20 -16.00
CA PHE A 93 19.96 26.57 -16.11
C PHE A 93 20.79 27.50 -15.23
N GLN A 94 21.79 28.14 -15.81
CA GLN A 94 22.63 29.11 -15.09
C GLN A 94 21.87 30.36 -14.63
N GLU A 95 20.69 30.62 -15.23
CA GLU A 95 19.82 31.72 -14.83
C GLU A 95 18.67 31.25 -13.93
N PRO A 96 18.49 31.85 -12.74
CA PRO A 96 17.50 31.40 -11.75
C PRO A 96 16.05 31.52 -12.24
N ARG A 97 15.75 32.43 -13.17
CA ARG A 97 14.40 32.57 -13.77
C ARG A 97 13.95 31.32 -14.51
N PHE A 98 14.85 30.60 -15.20
CA PHE A 98 14.49 29.37 -15.91
C PHE A 98 14.27 28.21 -14.94
N VAL A 99 15.00 28.16 -13.81
CA VAL A 99 14.76 27.18 -12.75
C VAL A 99 13.37 27.38 -12.15
N LEU A 100 12.95 28.64 -11.90
CA LEU A 100 11.62 28.93 -11.37
C LEU A 100 10.49 28.53 -12.33
N LEU A 101 10.70 28.67 -13.64
CA LEU A 101 9.71 28.23 -14.66
C LEU A 101 9.67 26.72 -14.83
N ALA A 102 10.81 26.03 -14.75
CA ALA A 102 10.90 24.58 -14.89
C ALA A 102 10.37 23.84 -13.64
N PHE A 103 10.53 24.45 -12.45
CA PHE A 103 10.17 23.85 -11.16
C PHE A 103 8.72 23.32 -11.10
N PRO A 104 7.68 24.06 -11.46
CA PRO A 104 6.31 23.54 -11.44
C PRO A 104 6.07 22.43 -12.46
N ILE A 105 6.75 22.42 -13.60
CA ILE A 105 6.55 21.44 -14.66
C ILE A 105 6.82 20.01 -14.18
N TYR A 106 7.85 19.79 -13.35
CA TYR A 106 8.15 18.47 -12.82
C TYR A 106 7.62 18.26 -11.39
N THR A 107 7.46 19.32 -10.60
CA THR A 107 6.94 19.21 -9.22
C THR A 107 5.47 18.80 -9.21
N VAL A 108 4.64 19.39 -10.08
CA VAL A 108 3.20 19.09 -10.14
C VAL A 108 2.92 17.62 -10.47
N PRO A 109 3.48 17.00 -11.53
CA PRO A 109 3.25 15.58 -11.80
C PRO A 109 3.71 14.65 -10.67
N ILE A 110 4.85 14.95 -10.04
CA ILE A 110 5.37 14.16 -8.92
C ILE A 110 4.47 14.29 -7.69
N ALA A 111 4.00 15.50 -7.39
CA ALA A 111 3.04 15.72 -6.31
C ALA A 111 1.72 14.99 -6.57
N LEU A 112 1.19 15.04 -7.80
CA LEU A 112 0.02 14.28 -8.20
C LEU A 112 0.23 12.77 -8.02
N ALA A 113 1.38 12.23 -8.47
CA ALA A 113 1.73 10.82 -8.28
C ALA A 113 1.84 10.44 -6.79
N TRP A 114 2.32 11.36 -5.96
CA TRP A 114 2.42 11.17 -4.51
C TRP A 114 1.04 11.09 -3.84
N PHE A 115 0.12 11.99 -4.23
CA PHE A 115 -1.22 12.03 -3.66
C PHE A 115 -2.18 11.03 -4.31
N PHE A 116 -1.82 10.46 -5.47
CA PHE A 116 -2.72 9.53 -6.16
C PHE A 116 -2.98 8.30 -5.29
N PRO A 117 -4.24 7.98 -4.98
CA PRO A 117 -4.58 6.89 -4.07
C PRO A 117 -4.41 5.54 -4.77
N THR A 118 -3.20 5.01 -4.76
CA THR A 118 -2.94 3.65 -5.25
C THR A 118 -3.75 2.62 -4.43
N LYS A 119 -4.06 1.46 -5.03
CA LYS A 119 -4.75 0.34 -4.36
C LYS A 119 -4.07 0.00 -3.03
N ALA A 120 -2.73 0.02 -2.99
CA ALA A 120 -1.93 -0.23 -1.79
C ALA A 120 -2.17 0.83 -0.69
N ARG A 121 -2.18 2.11 -1.05
CA ARG A 121 -2.44 3.20 -0.09
C ARG A 121 -3.85 3.16 0.48
N LYS A 122 -4.85 2.85 -0.37
CA LYS A 122 -6.24 2.69 0.08
C LYS A 122 -6.36 1.54 1.09
N ARG A 123 -5.81 0.36 0.77
CA ARG A 123 -5.83 -0.82 1.64
C ARG A 123 -5.08 -0.58 2.95
N TYR A 124 -3.88 0.00 2.89
CA TYR A 124 -3.11 0.35 4.09
C TYR A 124 -3.82 1.41 4.94
N GLY A 125 -4.42 2.42 4.32
CA GLY A 125 -5.20 3.45 5.01
C GLY A 125 -6.41 2.88 5.73
N HIS A 126 -7.11 1.91 5.14
CA HIS A 126 -8.25 1.22 5.73
C HIS A 126 -7.83 0.41 6.96
N TRP A 127 -6.79 -0.42 6.84
CA TRP A 127 -6.22 -1.14 7.97
C TRP A 127 -5.77 -0.19 9.10
N LYS A 128 -5.11 0.93 8.78
CA LYS A 128 -4.64 1.88 9.78
C LYS A 128 -5.79 2.53 10.57
N LYS A 129 -6.92 2.79 9.90
CA LYS A 129 -8.12 3.29 10.58
C LYS A 129 -8.66 2.24 11.55
N TRP A 130 -8.83 1.01 11.08
CA TRP A 130 -9.26 -0.11 11.91
C TRP A 130 -8.31 -0.35 13.10
N ALA A 131 -7.00 -0.43 12.87
CA ALA A 131 -6.01 -0.64 13.93
C ALA A 131 -6.07 0.43 15.03
N LYS A 132 -6.36 1.68 14.67
CA LYS A 132 -6.54 2.76 15.65
C LYS A 132 -7.78 2.56 16.53
N THR A 133 -8.85 1.98 16.00
CA THR A 133 -10.03 1.68 16.81
C THR A 133 -9.77 0.55 17.81
N GLN A 134 -8.93 -0.43 17.45
CA GLN A 134 -8.57 -1.54 18.32
C GLN A 134 -7.70 -1.09 19.52
N VAL A 135 -6.72 -0.23 19.28
CA VAL A 135 -5.82 0.28 20.35
C VAL A 135 -6.58 1.08 21.42
N PHE A 136 -7.73 1.67 21.07
CA PHE A 136 -8.54 2.46 22.03
C PHE A 136 -9.21 1.60 23.12
N TRP A 137 -9.36 0.28 22.90
CA TRP A 137 -9.98 -0.63 23.88
C TRP A 137 -8.98 -1.19 24.89
N GLU A 138 -7.66 -1.07 24.63
CA GLU A 138 -6.61 -1.60 25.51
C GLU A 138 -6.10 -0.60 26.57
N LEU A 139 -6.58 0.63 26.58
CA LEU A 139 -6.26 1.58 27.65
C LEU A 139 -7.04 1.21 28.91
N PRO A 140 -6.39 0.68 29.97
CA PRO A 140 -7.06 0.43 31.23
C PRO A 140 -7.62 1.75 31.77
N LYS A 141 -8.90 1.71 32.15
CA LYS A 141 -9.54 2.79 32.89
C LYS A 141 -8.97 2.89 34.30
#